data_340316da730503e00dd3022883c06353
#
_entry.id   340316da730503e00dd3022883c06353
#
_cell.length_a   1.000
_cell.length_b   1.000
_cell.length_c   1.000
_cell.angle_alpha   90.00
_cell.angle_beta   90.00
_cell.angle_gamma   90.00
#
_symmetry.space_group_name_H-M   'P 1'
#
loop_
_entity.id
_entity.type
_entity.pdbx_description
1 polymer ?
#
loop_
_entity_poly.entity_id
_entity_poly.type
_entity_poly.pdbx_seq_one_letter_code
_entity_poly.pdbx_strand_id
1 'polypeptide(L)'
;MSILEVNNVSKSFGGVKANVDISMNVEKGKIVGLIGPNGSGKTTLFNSIVGTHPIDQGSIVFNETEVSQMPVPAVAKLGLLRTFQQTRIYSKLNCVENMLISHKASDSGFIFAKIPTELTEKAENLLNFVGLYQKRN
;
A
#
# COMPACT_ATOMS: atom_id res chain seq x y z
N MET A 1 -3.68 -14.72 -16.03
CA MET A 1 -4.28 -14.99 -14.70
C MET A 1 -4.34 -13.67 -13.95
N SER A 2 -5.53 -13.28 -13.53
CA SER A 2 -5.74 -12.00 -12.82
C SER A 2 -5.11 -12.08 -11.42
N ILE A 3 -4.40 -11.03 -11.01
CA ILE A 3 -3.88 -10.89 -9.64
C ILE A 3 -4.77 -9.98 -8.79
N LEU A 4 -5.48 -9.05 -9.42
CA LEU A 4 -6.44 -8.16 -8.78
C LEU A 4 -7.72 -8.14 -9.61
N GLU A 5 -8.83 -8.36 -8.96
CA GLU A 5 -10.17 -8.27 -9.54
C GLU A 5 -11.03 -7.35 -8.69
N VAL A 6 -11.62 -6.37 -9.33
CA VAL A 6 -12.56 -5.42 -8.75
C VAL A 6 -13.88 -5.64 -9.47
N ASN A 7 -14.91 -6.06 -8.75
CA ASN A 7 -16.20 -6.46 -9.32
C ASN A 7 -17.33 -5.60 -8.76
N ASN A 8 -17.94 -4.80 -9.63
CA ASN A 8 -19.11 -3.98 -9.35
C ASN A 8 -18.98 -3.10 -8.09
N VAL A 9 -17.78 -2.57 -7.84
CA VAL A 9 -17.47 -1.82 -6.63
C VAL A 9 -18.13 -0.45 -6.65
N SER A 10 -18.88 -0.17 -5.58
CA SER A 10 -19.49 1.15 -5.34
C SER A 10 -19.04 1.70 -4.00
N LYS A 11 -18.82 3.04 -3.95
CA LYS A 11 -18.44 3.78 -2.75
C LYS A 11 -19.07 5.16 -2.74
N SER A 12 -19.73 5.49 -1.64
CA SER A 12 -20.34 6.81 -1.42
C SER A 12 -19.82 7.42 -0.12
N PHE A 13 -19.84 8.74 -0.04
CA PHE A 13 -19.54 9.52 1.15
C PHE A 13 -20.70 10.50 1.37
N GLY A 14 -21.54 10.23 2.39
CA GLY A 14 -22.77 10.95 2.57
C GLY A 14 -23.65 10.87 1.32
N GLY A 15 -24.01 12.01 0.73
CA GLY A 15 -24.82 12.07 -0.50
C GLY A 15 -24.03 11.96 -1.81
N VAL A 16 -22.69 11.90 -1.76
CA VAL A 16 -21.83 11.89 -2.96
C VAL A 16 -21.43 10.47 -3.31
N LYS A 17 -21.85 10.02 -4.50
CA LYS A 17 -21.41 8.75 -5.09
C LYS A 17 -20.03 8.94 -5.73
N ALA A 18 -18.98 8.47 -5.08
CA ALA A 18 -17.60 8.61 -5.54
C ALA A 18 -17.20 7.55 -6.57
N ASN A 19 -17.67 6.32 -6.40
CA ASN A 19 -17.55 5.22 -7.36
C ASN A 19 -18.91 4.54 -7.49
N VAL A 20 -19.28 4.14 -8.70
CA VAL A 20 -20.53 3.45 -8.98
C VAL A 20 -20.26 2.33 -9.96
N ASP A 21 -20.48 1.10 -9.51
CA ASP A 21 -20.43 -0.11 -10.33
C ASP A 21 -19.10 -0.27 -11.13
N ILE A 22 -17.99 -0.03 -10.45
CA ILE A 22 -16.67 -0.10 -11.08
C ILE A 22 -16.19 -1.54 -11.13
N SER A 23 -15.86 -2.01 -12.34
CA SER A 23 -15.24 -3.31 -12.56
C SER A 23 -13.94 -3.16 -13.34
N MET A 24 -12.87 -3.82 -12.87
CA MET A 24 -11.58 -3.87 -13.53
C MET A 24 -10.77 -5.08 -13.06
N ASN A 25 -9.81 -5.48 -13.87
CA ASN A 25 -8.86 -6.53 -13.51
C ASN A 25 -7.42 -6.13 -13.85
N VAL A 26 -6.47 -6.68 -13.09
CA VAL A 26 -5.04 -6.56 -13.34
C VAL A 26 -4.45 -7.95 -13.43
N GLU A 27 -3.81 -8.25 -14.55
CA GLU A 27 -3.10 -9.50 -14.72
C GLU A 27 -1.71 -9.46 -14.06
N LYS A 28 -1.25 -10.60 -13.58
CA LYS A 28 0.09 -10.73 -13.00
C LYS A 28 1.16 -10.30 -14.00
N GLY A 29 2.07 -9.41 -13.54
CA GLY A 29 3.17 -8.88 -14.36
C GLY A 29 2.76 -7.78 -15.35
N LYS A 30 1.51 -7.32 -15.32
CA LYS A 30 1.04 -6.19 -16.15
C LYS A 30 0.97 -4.90 -15.35
N ILE A 31 1.12 -3.79 -16.07
CA ILE A 31 0.89 -2.44 -15.54
C ILE A 31 -0.43 -1.94 -16.15
N VAL A 32 -1.36 -1.54 -15.30
CA VAL A 32 -2.65 -0.99 -15.71
C VAL A 32 -2.72 0.48 -15.29
N GLY A 33 -3.09 1.37 -16.23
CA GLY A 33 -3.30 2.79 -15.99
C GLY A 33 -4.78 3.12 -15.79
N LEU A 34 -5.09 3.82 -14.70
CA LEU A 34 -6.42 4.38 -14.44
C LEU A 34 -6.41 5.89 -14.77
N ILE A 35 -7.11 6.26 -15.82
CA ILE A 35 -7.10 7.63 -16.37
C ILE A 35 -8.48 8.27 -16.13
N GLY A 36 -8.50 9.58 -15.91
CA GLY A 36 -9.71 10.37 -15.74
C GLY A 36 -9.45 11.74 -15.13
N PRO A 37 -10.40 12.68 -15.18
CA PRO A 37 -10.27 14.02 -14.65
C PRO A 37 -10.12 14.03 -13.12
N ASN A 38 -9.74 15.19 -12.56
CA ASN A 38 -9.74 15.37 -11.12
C ASN A 38 -11.18 15.26 -10.59
N GLY A 39 -11.34 14.60 -9.43
CA GLY A 39 -12.66 14.34 -8.85
C GLY A 39 -13.40 13.12 -9.41
N SER A 40 -12.88 12.39 -10.41
CA SER A 40 -13.55 11.21 -10.99
C SER A 40 -13.51 9.94 -10.13
N GLY A 41 -13.11 10.02 -8.87
CA GLY A 41 -13.13 8.87 -7.95
C GLY A 41 -11.89 7.96 -7.99
N LYS A 42 -10.84 8.24 -8.79
CA LYS A 42 -9.63 7.40 -8.88
C LYS A 42 -8.99 7.13 -7.52
N THR A 43 -8.77 8.19 -6.75
CA THR A 43 -8.18 8.09 -5.41
C THR A 43 -9.07 7.29 -4.46
N THR A 44 -10.39 7.44 -4.57
CA THR A 44 -11.37 6.66 -3.79
C THR A 44 -11.26 5.18 -4.13
N LEU A 45 -11.21 4.83 -5.42
CA LEU A 45 -11.05 3.44 -5.85
C LEU A 45 -9.76 2.82 -5.30
N PHE A 46 -8.61 3.51 -5.44
CA PHE A 46 -7.35 3.03 -4.87
C PHE A 46 -7.41 2.87 -3.35
N ASN A 47 -8.06 3.79 -2.64
CA ASN A 47 -8.26 3.68 -1.19
C ASN A 47 -9.14 2.49 -0.82
N SER A 48 -10.16 2.20 -1.62
CA SER A 48 -11.03 1.03 -1.42
C SER A 48 -10.27 -0.28 -1.67
N ILE A 49 -9.46 -0.34 -2.72
CA ILE A 49 -8.65 -1.53 -3.07
C ILE A 49 -7.68 -1.90 -1.93
N VAL A 50 -7.06 -0.93 -1.28
CA VAL A 50 -6.11 -1.19 -0.17
C VAL A 50 -6.77 -1.23 1.21
N GLY A 51 -8.11 -1.17 1.28
CA GLY A 51 -8.85 -1.28 2.53
C GLY A 51 -8.89 -0.01 3.40
N THR A 52 -8.42 1.15 2.88
CA THR A 52 -8.50 2.43 3.61
C THR A 52 -9.96 2.91 3.74
N HIS A 53 -10.77 2.66 2.72
CA HIS A 53 -12.20 2.93 2.73
C HIS A 53 -12.96 1.64 2.45
N PRO A 54 -13.83 1.17 3.36
CA PRO A 54 -14.67 0.03 3.08
C PRO A 54 -15.59 0.34 1.89
N ILE A 55 -15.80 -0.63 1.03
CA ILE A 55 -16.74 -0.53 -0.10
C ILE A 55 -18.17 -0.66 0.41
N ASP A 56 -19.10 -0.04 -0.32
CA ASP A 56 -20.53 -0.14 0.01
C ASP A 56 -21.18 -1.34 -0.70
N GLN A 57 -20.70 -1.68 -1.91
CA GLN A 57 -21.17 -2.81 -2.72
C GLN A 57 -20.04 -3.36 -3.58
N GLY A 58 -20.21 -4.58 -4.05
CA GLY A 58 -19.25 -5.29 -4.91
C GLY A 58 -18.25 -6.13 -4.14
N SER A 59 -17.19 -6.55 -4.82
CA SER A 59 -16.10 -7.33 -4.20
C SER A 59 -14.75 -6.95 -4.78
N ILE A 60 -13.70 -7.15 -3.98
CA ILE A 60 -12.31 -6.98 -4.40
C ILE A 60 -11.56 -8.24 -4.02
N VAL A 61 -10.94 -8.88 -5.01
CA VAL A 61 -10.16 -10.12 -4.84
C VAL A 61 -8.71 -9.83 -5.22
N PHE A 62 -7.79 -10.17 -4.34
CA PHE A 62 -6.35 -10.07 -4.59
C PHE A 62 -5.70 -11.42 -4.35
N ASN A 63 -5.01 -11.94 -5.40
CA ASN A 63 -4.33 -13.23 -5.37
C ASN A 63 -5.24 -14.33 -4.77
N GLU A 64 -6.46 -14.50 -5.36
CA GLU A 64 -7.49 -15.47 -4.97
C GLU A 64 -8.11 -15.25 -3.56
N THR A 65 -7.69 -14.19 -2.87
CA THR A 65 -8.20 -13.84 -1.53
C THR A 65 -9.12 -12.64 -1.61
N GLU A 66 -10.34 -12.75 -1.09
CA GLU A 66 -11.23 -11.59 -0.99
C GLU A 66 -10.75 -10.62 0.09
N VAL A 67 -10.52 -9.35 -0.32
CA VAL A 67 -9.97 -8.30 0.55
C VAL A 67 -10.95 -7.17 0.82
N SER A 68 -12.17 -7.24 0.33
CA SER A 68 -13.19 -6.18 0.34
C SER A 68 -13.44 -5.53 1.70
N GLN A 69 -13.37 -6.31 2.77
CA GLN A 69 -13.64 -5.87 4.15
C GLN A 69 -12.41 -6.02 5.06
N MET A 70 -11.25 -6.30 4.48
CA MET A 70 -10.03 -6.47 5.28
C MET A 70 -9.46 -5.11 5.71
N PRO A 71 -8.94 -5.00 6.94
CA PRO A 71 -8.24 -3.80 7.37
C PRO A 71 -6.90 -3.66 6.64
N VAL A 72 -6.45 -2.41 6.44
CA VAL A 72 -5.21 -2.07 5.71
C VAL A 72 -4.00 -2.94 6.09
N PRO A 73 -3.72 -3.22 7.39
CA PRO A 73 -2.57 -4.05 7.75
C PRO A 73 -2.68 -5.50 7.25
N ALA A 74 -3.88 -6.05 7.15
CA ALA A 74 -4.10 -7.40 6.63
C ALA A 74 -3.89 -7.44 5.11
N VAL A 75 -4.43 -6.46 4.39
CA VAL A 75 -4.24 -6.30 2.94
C VAL A 75 -2.75 -6.12 2.61
N ALA A 76 -2.04 -5.31 3.39
CA ALA A 76 -0.60 -5.08 3.21
C ALA A 76 0.23 -6.36 3.41
N LYS A 77 -0.14 -7.22 4.38
CA LYS A 77 0.52 -8.52 4.61
C LYS A 77 0.38 -9.49 3.42
N LEU A 78 -0.69 -9.37 2.64
CA LEU A 78 -0.86 -10.13 1.40
C LEU A 78 0.02 -9.61 0.25
N GLY A 79 0.68 -8.46 0.42
CA GLY A 79 1.55 -7.84 -0.58
C GLY A 79 0.87 -6.76 -1.43
N LEU A 80 -0.39 -6.42 -1.15
CA LEU A 80 -1.08 -5.33 -1.84
C LEU A 80 -0.83 -4.01 -1.11
N LEU A 81 0.01 -3.17 -1.69
CA LEU A 81 0.47 -1.91 -1.10
C LEU A 81 0.12 -0.73 -2.00
N ARG A 82 0.00 0.44 -1.38
CA ARG A 82 -0.16 1.72 -2.08
C ARG A 82 0.98 2.66 -1.73
N THR A 83 1.54 3.32 -2.73
CA THR A 83 2.43 4.47 -2.53
C THR A 83 1.62 5.74 -2.29
N PHE A 84 2.13 6.64 -1.46
CA PHE A 84 1.52 7.93 -1.17
C PHE A 84 2.38 9.05 -1.73
N GLN A 85 1.76 10.09 -2.27
CA GLN A 85 2.46 11.27 -2.78
C GLN A 85 3.19 12.05 -1.67
N GLN A 86 2.61 12.07 -0.47
CA GLN A 86 3.27 12.63 0.71
C GLN A 86 3.86 11.49 1.53
N THR A 87 5.16 11.37 1.50
CA THR A 87 5.88 10.46 2.39
C THR A 87 5.85 11.03 3.80
N ARG A 88 5.33 10.24 4.75
CA ARG A 88 5.46 10.53 6.17
C ARG A 88 6.72 9.86 6.69
N ILE A 89 7.69 10.66 7.06
CA ILE A 89 8.91 10.20 7.71
C ILE A 89 8.78 10.38 9.22
N TYR A 90 9.43 9.52 9.97
CA TYR A 90 9.58 9.69 11.42
C TYR A 90 10.75 10.65 11.65
N SER A 91 10.44 11.94 11.86
CA SER A 91 11.41 13.02 11.94
C SER A 91 12.42 12.90 13.09
N LYS A 92 12.14 12.06 14.09
CA LYS A 92 13.04 11.76 15.20
C LYS A 92 14.00 10.59 14.93
N LEU A 93 13.86 9.93 13.79
CA LEU A 93 14.66 8.79 13.38
C LEU A 93 15.55 9.18 12.19
N ASN A 94 16.74 8.59 12.14
CA ASN A 94 17.63 8.77 11.00
C ASN A 94 17.14 7.98 9.76
N CYS A 95 17.83 8.12 8.62
CA CYS A 95 17.40 7.47 7.37
C CYS A 95 17.40 5.94 7.47
N VAL A 96 18.41 5.35 8.09
CA VAL A 96 18.50 3.88 8.26
C VAL A 96 17.36 3.40 9.14
N GLU A 97 17.11 4.06 10.26
CA GLU A 97 16.01 3.72 11.18
C GLU A 97 14.63 3.82 10.52
N ASN A 98 14.39 4.87 9.71
CA ASN A 98 13.17 5.01 8.93
C ASN A 98 12.98 3.86 7.93
N MET A 99 14.04 3.38 7.28
CA MET A 99 13.98 2.22 6.40
C MET A 99 13.71 0.92 7.16
N LEU A 100 14.30 0.75 8.34
CA LEU A 100 14.17 -0.46 9.15
C LEU A 100 12.79 -0.63 9.78
N ILE A 101 12.05 0.46 10.03
CA ILE A 101 10.66 0.39 10.52
C ILE A 101 9.77 -0.39 9.55
N SER A 102 9.94 -0.20 8.23
CA SER A 102 9.12 -0.91 7.24
C SER A 102 9.31 -2.43 7.28
N HIS A 103 10.49 -2.89 7.70
CA HIS A 103 10.77 -4.32 7.87
C HIS A 103 10.17 -4.90 9.15
N LYS A 104 10.12 -4.10 10.22
CA LYS A 104 9.62 -4.54 11.54
C LYS A 104 8.11 -4.73 11.63
N ALA A 105 7.34 -4.14 10.74
CA ALA A 105 5.89 -4.23 10.75
C ALA A 105 5.37 -5.67 10.53
N SER A 106 6.22 -6.60 10.12
CA SER A 106 5.85 -8.01 9.90
C SER A 106 5.94 -8.90 11.13
N ASP A 107 6.74 -8.54 12.16
CA ASP A 107 6.95 -9.39 13.34
C ASP A 107 6.61 -8.66 14.65
N SER A 108 5.54 -9.07 15.27
CA SER A 108 4.96 -8.50 16.51
C SER A 108 5.77 -8.76 17.77
N GLY A 109 7.06 -8.53 17.79
CA GLY A 109 7.88 -8.75 18.98
C GLY A 109 9.11 -7.84 19.11
N PHE A 110 9.34 -6.96 18.17
CA PHE A 110 10.66 -6.37 17.92
C PHE A 110 10.91 -4.94 18.44
N ILE A 111 10.04 -4.39 19.30
CA ILE A 111 10.22 -2.99 19.76
C ILE A 111 11.52 -2.82 20.59
N PHE A 112 12.07 -3.90 21.17
CA PHE A 112 13.29 -3.89 21.98
C PHE A 112 14.40 -4.84 21.51
N ALA A 113 14.26 -5.51 20.39
CA ALA A 113 15.30 -6.42 19.91
C ALA A 113 16.35 -5.68 19.07
N LYS A 114 17.61 -6.09 19.24
CA LYS A 114 18.75 -5.59 18.49
C LYS A 114 18.53 -5.81 16.99
N ILE A 115 18.64 -4.75 16.19
CA ILE A 115 18.49 -4.83 14.73
C ILE A 115 19.61 -5.72 14.19
N PRO A 116 19.31 -6.75 13.39
CA PRO A 116 20.34 -7.58 12.77
C PRO A 116 21.25 -6.73 11.87
N THR A 117 22.56 -6.96 11.97
CA THR A 117 23.58 -6.24 11.19
C THR A 117 23.33 -6.34 9.68
N GLU A 118 22.90 -7.51 9.21
CA GLU A 118 22.56 -7.76 7.82
C GLU A 118 21.47 -6.80 7.28
N LEU A 119 20.47 -6.48 8.09
CA LEU A 119 19.40 -5.53 7.69
C LEU A 119 19.92 -4.10 7.63
N THR A 120 20.81 -3.73 8.53
CA THR A 120 21.45 -2.42 8.52
C THR A 120 22.33 -2.25 7.27
N GLU A 121 23.15 -3.25 6.97
CA GLU A 121 23.97 -3.27 5.75
C GLU A 121 23.13 -3.18 4.47
N LYS A 122 22.02 -3.91 4.42
CA LYS A 122 21.09 -3.86 3.30
C LYS A 122 20.45 -2.47 3.13
N ALA A 123 20.06 -1.83 4.23
CA ALA A 123 19.53 -0.46 4.22
C ALA A 123 20.60 0.53 3.74
N GLU A 124 21.83 0.43 4.23
CA GLU A 124 22.96 1.29 3.80
C GLU A 124 23.29 1.10 2.32
N ASN A 125 23.28 -0.13 1.81
CA ASN A 125 23.48 -0.42 0.39
C ASN A 125 22.38 0.22 -0.48
N LEU A 126 21.13 0.19 -0.05
CA LEU A 126 20.03 0.87 -0.74
C LEU A 126 20.19 2.40 -0.70
N LEU A 127 20.60 2.97 0.43
CA LEU A 127 20.90 4.41 0.54
C LEU A 127 22.05 4.83 -0.38
N ASN A 128 23.08 3.98 -0.50
CA ASN A 128 24.18 4.22 -1.43
C ASN A 128 23.70 4.18 -2.88
N PHE A 129 22.88 3.18 -3.23
CA PHE A 129 22.30 3.05 -4.58
C PHE A 129 21.49 4.29 -5.01
N VAL A 130 20.74 4.90 -4.10
CA VAL A 130 19.94 6.13 -4.38
C VAL A 130 20.72 7.42 -4.10
N GLY A 131 22.03 7.37 -3.79
CA GLY A 131 22.86 8.54 -3.55
C GLY A 131 22.61 9.29 -2.23
N LEU A 132 21.95 8.64 -1.27
CA LEU A 132 21.61 9.23 0.04
C LEU A 132 22.49 8.73 1.19
N TYR A 133 23.52 7.97 0.93
CA TYR A 133 24.39 7.37 1.97
C TYR A 133 24.98 8.41 2.93
N GLN A 134 25.35 9.59 2.43
CA GLN A 134 25.89 10.67 3.27
C GLN A 134 24.88 11.26 4.27
N LYS A 135 23.57 10.99 4.07
CA LYS A 135 22.47 11.44 4.93
C LYS A 135 21.92 10.32 5.82
N ARG A 136 22.63 9.23 5.99
CA ARG A 136 22.15 8.03 6.71
C ARG A 136 21.90 8.23 8.22
N ASN A 137 22.64 9.17 8.84
CA ASN A 137 22.58 9.51 10.28
C ASN A 137 21.71 10.76 10.52
#